data_eab74e34b9886346ad74df8fc5ae3992
#
_entry.id   eab74e34b9886346ad74df8fc5ae3992
#
_cell.length_a   1.000
_cell.length_b   1.000
_cell.length_c   1.000
_cell.angle_alpha   90.00
_cell.angle_beta   90.00
_cell.angle_gamma   90.00
#
_symmetry.space_group_name_H-M   'P 1'
#
loop_
_entity.id
_entity.type
_entity.pdbx_description
1 polymer ?
#
loop_
_entity_poly.entity_id
_entity_poly.type
_entity_poly.pdbx_seq_one_letter_code
_entity_poly.pdbx_strand_id
1 'polypeptide(L)'
;MNFSNNKTPQNQSQTEKVVKSWSNPEIISKKSPTCKDVLKTANLSPMMVHYCQTKTGLTDPANTILFYRLGDFYEMFFEDATLVSKELELTLTGKDCGMEDRAPMCGIPYHAAEGYINRLVENGHKVAICEQMEDPKQAKGMVKREVIRVVTPGTTLIPQGLDETKNNYIMSIVCMEGCFGISTADISVSYTHLTLPTNS
;
A
#
# COMPACT_ATOMS: atom_id res chain seq x y z
N MET A 1 -32.48 -41.34 10.75
CA MET A 1 -32.50 -40.50 9.54
C MET A 1 -31.13 -39.80 9.42
N ASN A 2 -30.29 -40.32 8.52
CA ASN A 2 -28.94 -39.83 8.32
C ASN A 2 -28.97 -38.70 7.26
N PHE A 3 -28.57 -37.50 7.64
CA PHE A 3 -28.31 -36.43 6.68
C PHE A 3 -26.81 -36.50 6.27
N SER A 4 -26.59 -36.99 5.06
CA SER A 4 -25.26 -36.97 4.42
C SER A 4 -24.98 -35.54 3.92
N ASN A 5 -23.96 -34.91 4.48
CA ASN A 5 -23.34 -33.69 3.96
C ASN A 5 -22.41 -34.03 2.79
N ASN A 6 -22.91 -33.91 1.56
CA ASN A 6 -22.07 -33.90 0.37
C ASN A 6 -21.50 -32.50 0.17
N LYS A 7 -20.27 -32.27 0.65
CA LYS A 7 -19.43 -31.13 0.20
C LYS A 7 -18.60 -31.57 -0.97
N THR A 8 -18.81 -30.94 -2.10
CA THR A 8 -18.19 -31.20 -3.40
C THR A 8 -16.68 -30.91 -3.38
N PRO A 9 -15.80 -31.83 -3.83
CA PRO A 9 -14.34 -31.69 -3.73
C PRO A 9 -13.69 -30.79 -4.80
N GLN A 10 -14.47 -30.10 -5.64
CA GLN A 10 -13.93 -29.41 -6.81
C GLN A 10 -13.25 -28.06 -6.54
N ASN A 11 -13.54 -27.38 -5.41
CA ASN A 11 -12.95 -26.06 -5.13
C ASN A 11 -11.54 -26.12 -4.50
N GLN A 12 -11.18 -27.22 -3.84
CA GLN A 12 -9.85 -27.34 -3.22
C GLN A 12 -8.73 -27.58 -4.24
N SER A 13 -9.00 -28.33 -5.32
CA SER A 13 -7.97 -28.67 -6.32
C SER A 13 -7.56 -27.47 -7.21
N GLN A 14 -8.44 -26.50 -7.41
CA GLN A 14 -8.11 -25.29 -8.18
C GLN A 14 -7.26 -24.30 -7.36
N THR A 15 -7.58 -24.15 -6.07
CA THR A 15 -6.81 -23.26 -5.17
C THR A 15 -5.39 -23.80 -4.95
N GLU A 16 -5.22 -25.10 -4.77
CA GLU A 16 -3.90 -25.73 -4.63
C GLU A 16 -3.05 -25.65 -5.91
N LYS A 17 -3.67 -25.75 -7.10
CA LYS A 17 -2.96 -25.57 -8.38
C LYS A 17 -2.50 -24.14 -8.58
N VAL A 18 -3.30 -23.15 -8.20
CA VAL A 18 -2.94 -21.74 -8.29
C VAL A 18 -1.81 -21.39 -7.32
N VAL A 19 -1.87 -21.86 -6.08
CA VAL A 19 -0.81 -21.61 -5.08
C VAL A 19 0.51 -22.28 -5.52
N LYS A 20 0.48 -23.48 -6.08
CA LYS A 20 1.68 -24.16 -6.61
C LYS A 20 2.28 -23.46 -7.84
N SER A 21 1.48 -22.76 -8.65
CA SER A 21 2.01 -22.06 -9.83
C SER A 21 2.83 -20.82 -9.45
N TRP A 22 2.50 -20.14 -8.36
CA TRP A 22 3.20 -18.92 -7.90
C TRP A 22 4.38 -19.19 -6.96
N SER A 23 4.46 -20.36 -6.37
CA SER A 23 5.62 -20.82 -5.60
C SER A 23 6.73 -21.44 -6.47
N ASN A 24 6.58 -21.46 -7.79
CA ASN A 24 7.62 -21.93 -8.70
C ASN A 24 8.74 -20.87 -8.81
N PRO A 25 10.00 -21.22 -8.46
CA PRO A 25 11.15 -20.30 -8.53
C PRO A 25 11.37 -19.65 -9.90
N GLU A 26 10.96 -20.32 -10.99
CA GLU A 26 11.07 -19.80 -12.36
C GLU A 26 10.11 -18.63 -12.65
N ILE A 27 8.96 -18.56 -11.95
CA ILE A 27 8.00 -17.45 -12.09
C ILE A 27 8.46 -16.23 -11.28
N ILE A 28 9.13 -16.46 -10.16
CA ILE A 28 9.72 -15.40 -9.32
C ILE A 28 10.91 -14.72 -10.03
N SER A 29 11.59 -15.42 -10.96
CA SER A 29 12.72 -14.86 -11.72
C SER A 29 12.30 -13.94 -12.87
N LYS A 30 11.06 -14.02 -13.36
CA LYS A 30 10.52 -13.05 -14.32
C LYS A 30 10.14 -11.78 -13.55
N LYS A 31 10.79 -10.67 -13.87
CA LYS A 31 10.45 -9.34 -13.33
C LYS A 31 8.95 -9.10 -13.51
N SER A 32 8.22 -8.96 -12.41
CA SER A 32 6.78 -8.66 -12.46
C SER A 32 6.55 -7.43 -13.34
N PRO A 33 5.54 -7.46 -14.23
CA PRO A 33 5.24 -6.30 -15.07
C PRO A 33 4.92 -5.11 -14.17
N THR A 34 5.34 -3.92 -14.58
CA THR A 34 5.01 -2.68 -13.86
C THR A 34 3.69 -2.12 -14.34
N CYS A 35 3.06 -1.26 -13.54
CA CYS A 35 1.85 -0.55 -13.97
C CYS A 35 2.04 0.21 -15.28
N LYS A 36 3.23 0.76 -15.54
CA LYS A 36 3.55 1.44 -16.81
C LYS A 36 3.55 0.50 -18.01
N ASP A 37 4.04 -0.72 -17.82
CA ASP A 37 4.07 -1.72 -18.90
C ASP A 37 2.66 -2.23 -19.19
N VAL A 38 1.89 -2.48 -18.14
CA VAL A 38 0.52 -2.99 -18.21
C VAL A 38 -0.43 -2.02 -18.90
N LEU A 39 -0.28 -0.71 -18.69
CA LEU A 39 -1.11 0.32 -19.37
C LEU A 39 -0.94 0.33 -20.89
N LYS A 40 0.13 -0.27 -21.41
CA LYS A 40 0.35 -0.43 -22.86
C LYS A 40 -0.37 -1.65 -23.43
N THR A 41 -0.87 -2.53 -22.56
CA THR A 41 -1.55 -3.77 -22.97
C THR A 41 -2.99 -3.46 -23.35
N ALA A 42 -3.44 -3.97 -24.50
CA ALA A 42 -4.85 -3.91 -24.88
C ALA A 42 -5.69 -4.84 -23.96
N ASN A 43 -6.96 -4.44 -23.71
CA ASN A 43 -7.99 -5.24 -23.02
C ASN A 43 -7.86 -5.36 -21.49
N LEU A 44 -7.31 -4.35 -20.80
CA LEU A 44 -7.38 -4.28 -19.34
C LEU A 44 -8.81 -4.01 -18.84
N SER A 45 -9.17 -4.60 -17.71
CA SER A 45 -10.41 -4.26 -17.03
C SER A 45 -10.40 -2.77 -16.60
N PRO A 46 -11.55 -2.07 -16.60
CA PRO A 46 -11.61 -0.65 -16.21
C PRO A 46 -11.01 -0.36 -14.83
N MET A 47 -11.22 -1.27 -13.88
CA MET A 47 -10.66 -1.17 -12.54
C MET A 47 -9.13 -1.20 -12.57
N MET A 48 -8.53 -2.09 -13.37
CA MET A 48 -7.09 -2.22 -13.46
C MET A 48 -6.45 -1.03 -14.19
N VAL A 49 -7.13 -0.49 -15.21
CA VAL A 49 -6.71 0.77 -15.87
C VAL A 49 -6.65 1.89 -14.83
N HIS A 50 -7.72 2.05 -14.03
CA HIS A 50 -7.77 3.08 -12.99
C HIS A 50 -6.69 2.87 -11.92
N TYR A 51 -6.46 1.63 -11.47
CA TYR A 51 -5.37 1.32 -10.54
C TYR A 51 -4.00 1.77 -11.08
N CYS A 52 -3.67 1.35 -12.29
CA CYS A 52 -2.38 1.67 -12.91
C CYS A 52 -2.23 3.18 -13.19
N GLN A 53 -3.31 3.87 -13.58
CA GLN A 53 -3.30 5.32 -13.75
C GLN A 53 -3.07 6.04 -12.41
N THR A 54 -3.77 5.61 -11.36
CA THR A 54 -3.59 6.15 -10.00
C THR A 54 -2.15 5.93 -9.52
N LYS A 55 -1.61 4.72 -9.67
CA LYS A 55 -0.23 4.39 -9.28
C LYS A 55 0.78 5.24 -10.03
N THR A 56 0.67 5.34 -11.34
CA THR A 56 1.62 6.11 -12.18
C THR A 56 1.48 7.62 -12.00
N GLY A 57 0.33 8.10 -11.56
CA GLY A 57 0.05 9.52 -11.26
C GLY A 57 0.58 10.01 -9.90
N LEU A 58 1.07 9.11 -9.04
CA LEU A 58 1.69 9.51 -7.78
C LEU A 58 2.96 10.32 -8.02
N THR A 59 3.32 11.21 -7.10
CA THR A 59 4.54 12.04 -7.21
C THR A 59 5.81 11.20 -7.29
N ASP A 60 5.85 10.08 -6.57
CA ASP A 60 6.99 9.15 -6.55
C ASP A 60 6.47 7.70 -6.66
N PRO A 61 6.02 7.28 -7.87
CA PRO A 61 5.36 5.99 -8.02
C PRO A 61 6.27 4.79 -7.75
N ALA A 62 7.59 4.93 -7.93
CA ALA A 62 8.54 3.84 -7.73
C ALA A 62 8.73 3.50 -6.24
N ASN A 63 8.63 4.50 -5.34
CA ASN A 63 8.86 4.36 -3.90
C ASN A 63 7.58 4.49 -3.06
N THR A 64 6.41 4.56 -3.69
CA THR A 64 5.13 4.70 -2.99
C THR A 64 4.24 3.51 -3.29
N ILE A 65 3.91 2.73 -2.29
CA ILE A 65 3.01 1.57 -2.38
C ILE A 65 1.56 2.08 -2.43
N LEU A 66 0.76 1.59 -3.37
CA LEU A 66 -0.64 1.98 -3.51
C LEU A 66 -1.57 0.97 -2.81
N PHE A 67 -2.18 1.37 -1.71
CA PHE A 67 -3.27 0.65 -1.06
C PHE A 67 -4.59 1.05 -1.72
N TYR A 68 -5.14 0.16 -2.54
CA TYR A 68 -6.31 0.46 -3.35
C TYR A 68 -7.56 -0.23 -2.79
N ARG A 69 -8.54 0.54 -2.34
CA ARG A 69 -9.76 0.02 -1.70
C ARG A 69 -10.66 -0.70 -2.69
N LEU A 70 -10.95 -1.96 -2.40
CA LEU A 70 -11.89 -2.81 -3.12
C LEU A 70 -12.79 -3.55 -2.12
N GLY A 71 -14.00 -3.05 -1.91
CA GLY A 71 -14.91 -3.57 -0.89
C GLY A 71 -14.29 -3.48 0.51
N ASP A 72 -14.14 -4.61 1.19
CA ASP A 72 -13.61 -4.68 2.55
C ASP A 72 -12.08 -4.86 2.62
N PHE A 73 -11.39 -4.77 1.48
CA PHE A 73 -9.95 -4.95 1.40
C PHE A 73 -9.25 -3.74 0.80
N TYR A 74 -7.98 -3.54 1.18
CA TYR A 74 -7.00 -2.87 0.35
C TYR A 74 -6.26 -3.93 -0.45
N GLU A 75 -6.32 -3.82 -1.77
CA GLU A 75 -5.61 -4.70 -2.68
C GLU A 75 -4.44 -3.96 -3.33
N MET A 76 -3.32 -4.63 -3.43
CA MET A 76 -2.11 -4.20 -4.13
C MET A 76 -1.86 -5.12 -5.30
N PHE A 77 -1.34 -4.57 -6.41
CA PHE A 77 -1.09 -5.33 -7.64
C PHE A 77 0.33 -5.13 -8.15
N PHE A 78 0.78 -6.02 -9.02
CA PHE A 78 2.05 -5.97 -9.74
C PHE A 78 3.25 -5.82 -8.81
N GLU A 79 4.09 -4.80 -9.04
CA GLU A 79 5.27 -4.50 -8.25
C GLU A 79 4.96 -4.30 -6.76
N ASP A 80 3.88 -3.61 -6.44
CA ASP A 80 3.48 -3.37 -5.04
C ASP A 80 3.07 -4.67 -4.34
N ALA A 81 2.32 -5.55 -5.03
CA ALA A 81 1.94 -6.83 -4.47
C ALA A 81 3.16 -7.71 -4.18
N THR A 82 4.12 -7.73 -5.09
CA THR A 82 5.34 -8.52 -4.94
C THR A 82 6.21 -8.02 -3.79
N LEU A 83 6.31 -6.69 -3.62
CA LEU A 83 7.05 -6.07 -2.52
C LEU A 83 6.36 -6.35 -1.18
N VAL A 84 5.08 -5.98 -1.08
CA VAL A 84 4.31 -6.06 0.17
C VAL A 84 4.14 -7.49 0.65
N SER A 85 3.92 -8.45 -0.27
CA SER A 85 3.82 -9.86 0.10
C SER A 85 5.08 -10.39 0.77
N LYS A 86 6.27 -9.93 0.35
CA LYS A 86 7.55 -10.32 0.96
C LYS A 86 7.78 -9.66 2.31
N GLU A 87 7.52 -8.35 2.41
CA GLU A 87 7.82 -7.59 3.62
C GLU A 87 6.85 -7.86 4.77
N LEU A 88 5.59 -8.11 4.43
CA LEU A 88 4.54 -8.36 5.42
C LEU A 88 4.16 -9.85 5.55
N GLU A 89 4.87 -10.74 4.81
CA GLU A 89 4.62 -12.19 4.79
C GLU A 89 3.18 -12.53 4.38
N LEU A 90 2.62 -11.74 3.43
CA LEU A 90 1.28 -11.96 2.92
C LEU A 90 1.28 -12.95 1.76
N THR A 91 0.18 -13.69 1.63
CA THR A 91 -0.01 -14.59 0.50
C THR A 91 -0.11 -13.81 -0.80
N LEU A 92 0.81 -14.07 -1.74
CA LEU A 92 0.74 -13.55 -3.09
C LEU A 92 -0.22 -14.44 -3.90
N THR A 93 -1.25 -13.83 -4.48
CA THR A 93 -2.23 -14.49 -5.34
C THR A 93 -2.25 -13.86 -6.73
N GLY A 94 -3.20 -14.24 -7.57
CA GLY A 94 -3.39 -13.63 -8.88
C GLY A 94 -4.83 -13.22 -9.09
N LYS A 95 -5.04 -12.04 -9.71
CA LYS A 95 -6.35 -11.54 -10.11
C LYS A 95 -6.46 -11.48 -11.63
N ASP A 96 -7.58 -11.95 -12.16
CA ASP A 96 -7.89 -11.77 -13.58
C ASP A 96 -8.19 -10.29 -13.85
N CYS A 97 -7.52 -9.73 -14.83
CA CYS A 97 -7.60 -8.31 -15.16
C CYS A 97 -7.69 -8.04 -16.67
N GLY A 98 -7.95 -9.09 -17.47
CA GLY A 98 -8.05 -9.03 -18.93
C GLY A 98 -6.70 -9.20 -19.65
N MET A 99 -5.63 -9.51 -18.91
CA MET A 99 -4.36 -9.95 -19.50
C MET A 99 -4.36 -11.46 -19.70
N GLU A 100 -3.42 -11.96 -20.52
CA GLU A 100 -3.21 -13.40 -20.70
C GLU A 100 -2.83 -14.07 -19.37
N ASP A 101 -1.92 -13.47 -18.62
CA ASP A 101 -1.54 -13.89 -17.27
C ASP A 101 -2.34 -13.13 -16.20
N ARG A 102 -2.60 -13.78 -15.07
CA ARG A 102 -3.24 -13.12 -13.93
C ARG A 102 -2.28 -12.12 -13.30
N ALA A 103 -2.78 -10.92 -12.96
CA ALA A 103 -2.00 -9.91 -12.25
C ALA A 103 -1.62 -10.39 -10.85
N PRO A 104 -0.33 -10.33 -10.45
CA PRO A 104 0.07 -10.59 -9.07
C PRO A 104 -0.71 -9.66 -8.13
N MET A 105 -1.25 -10.21 -7.05
CA MET A 105 -2.09 -9.48 -6.10
C MET A 105 -1.87 -9.98 -4.68
N CYS A 106 -1.82 -9.07 -3.73
CA CYS A 106 -2.04 -9.35 -2.32
C CYS A 106 -3.04 -8.34 -1.74
N GLY A 107 -3.64 -8.68 -0.61
CA GLY A 107 -4.65 -7.82 0.01
C GLY A 107 -4.72 -8.00 1.51
N ILE A 108 -5.17 -6.95 2.18
CA ILE A 108 -5.38 -6.91 3.63
C ILE A 108 -6.79 -6.36 3.91
N PRO A 109 -7.45 -6.80 4.99
CA PRO A 109 -8.70 -6.20 5.44
C PRO A 109 -8.49 -4.72 5.79
N TYR A 110 -9.40 -3.84 5.35
CA TYR A 110 -9.22 -2.40 5.54
C TYR A 110 -9.15 -1.98 7.01
N HIS A 111 -9.89 -2.65 7.87
CA HIS A 111 -9.91 -2.37 9.30
C HIS A 111 -8.61 -2.77 10.02
N ALA A 112 -7.78 -3.62 9.42
CA ALA A 112 -6.49 -4.02 9.94
C ALA A 112 -5.31 -3.28 9.28
N ALA A 113 -5.59 -2.38 8.32
CA ALA A 113 -4.57 -1.77 7.47
C ALA A 113 -3.54 -0.95 8.24
N GLU A 114 -3.93 -0.31 9.33
CA GLU A 114 -3.07 0.61 10.09
C GLU A 114 -1.76 -0.05 10.57
N GLY A 115 -1.85 -1.26 11.15
CA GLY A 115 -0.68 -2.00 11.59
C GLY A 115 0.26 -2.39 10.44
N TYR A 116 -0.28 -2.71 9.28
CA TYR A 116 0.50 -3.02 8.08
C TYR A 116 1.15 -1.77 7.48
N ILE A 117 0.43 -0.65 7.44
CA ILE A 117 0.95 0.64 6.98
C ILE A 117 2.13 1.07 7.84
N ASN A 118 2.02 0.98 9.17
CA ASN A 118 3.08 1.35 10.09
C ASN A 118 4.35 0.52 9.83
N ARG A 119 4.25 -0.80 9.69
CA ARG A 119 5.39 -1.67 9.37
C ARG A 119 6.08 -1.29 8.07
N LEU A 120 5.32 -0.99 7.00
CA LEU A 120 5.89 -0.56 5.72
C LEU A 120 6.57 0.80 5.83
N VAL A 121 5.98 1.72 6.59
CA VAL A 121 6.55 3.06 6.79
C VAL A 121 7.81 3.01 7.67
N GLU A 122 7.85 2.17 8.69
CA GLU A 122 9.05 1.88 9.50
C GLU A 122 10.18 1.30 8.66
N ASN A 123 9.85 0.48 7.64
CA ASN A 123 10.80 -0.04 6.66
C ASN A 123 11.22 1.01 5.60
N GLY A 124 10.76 2.25 5.71
CA GLY A 124 11.15 3.37 4.86
C GLY A 124 10.27 3.58 3.62
N HIS A 125 9.19 2.81 3.45
CA HIS A 125 8.27 2.98 2.32
C HIS A 125 7.28 4.11 2.54
N LYS A 126 6.78 4.67 1.42
CA LYS A 126 5.63 5.55 1.40
C LYS A 126 4.39 4.73 1.04
N VAL A 127 3.25 5.03 1.67
CA VAL A 127 1.99 4.34 1.40
C VAL A 127 0.92 5.34 1.00
N ALA A 128 0.43 5.25 -0.24
CA ALA A 128 -0.71 6.03 -0.73
C ALA A 128 -2.00 5.26 -0.47
N ILE A 129 -2.96 5.90 0.19
CA ILE A 129 -4.26 5.30 0.51
C ILE A 129 -5.28 5.82 -0.48
N CYS A 130 -5.81 4.92 -1.31
CA CYS A 130 -6.85 5.20 -2.30
C CYS A 130 -8.18 4.63 -1.80
N GLU A 131 -9.12 5.51 -1.47
CA GLU A 131 -10.42 5.17 -0.91
C GLU A 131 -11.55 5.23 -1.93
N GLN A 132 -12.62 4.48 -1.64
CA GLN A 132 -13.91 4.60 -2.32
C GLN A 132 -14.60 5.88 -1.84
N MET A 133 -14.95 6.76 -2.79
CA MET A 133 -15.57 8.05 -2.49
C MET A 133 -17.10 8.00 -2.47
N GLU A 134 -17.68 6.86 -2.83
CA GLU A 134 -19.13 6.66 -2.89
C GLU A 134 -19.50 5.23 -2.45
N ASP A 135 -20.75 5.06 -2.02
CA ASP A 135 -21.28 3.74 -1.67
C ASP A 135 -21.38 2.85 -2.93
N PRO A 136 -20.72 1.67 -2.93
CA PRO A 136 -20.80 0.73 -4.06
C PRO A 136 -22.22 0.35 -4.46
N LYS A 137 -23.18 0.38 -3.52
CA LYS A 137 -24.59 0.06 -3.79
C LYS A 137 -25.34 1.14 -4.58
N GLN A 138 -24.80 2.38 -4.58
CA GLN A 138 -25.41 3.54 -5.24
C GLN A 138 -24.68 3.92 -6.52
N ALA A 139 -23.48 3.36 -6.74
CA ALA A 139 -22.65 3.67 -7.90
C ALA A 139 -23.29 3.14 -9.19
N LYS A 140 -23.47 4.02 -10.18
CA LYS A 140 -23.88 3.66 -11.53
C LYS A 140 -22.62 3.36 -12.37
N GLY A 141 -21.99 2.20 -12.16
CA GLY A 141 -20.78 1.81 -12.87
C GLY A 141 -19.60 1.55 -11.93
N MET A 142 -18.40 1.96 -12.33
CA MET A 142 -17.21 1.81 -11.50
C MET A 142 -17.23 2.83 -10.36
N VAL A 143 -17.17 2.35 -9.11
CA VAL A 143 -17.09 3.19 -7.90
C VAL A 143 -15.92 4.16 -8.00
N LYS A 144 -16.18 5.45 -7.79
CA LYS A 144 -15.17 6.50 -7.79
C LYS A 144 -14.18 6.27 -6.64
N ARG A 145 -12.89 6.42 -6.94
CA ARG A 145 -11.79 6.27 -5.96
C ARG A 145 -10.80 7.40 -6.13
N GLU A 146 -10.27 7.86 -5.01
CA GLU A 146 -9.26 8.92 -4.99
C GLU A 146 -8.19 8.62 -3.94
N VAL A 147 -6.98 9.09 -4.17
CA VAL A 147 -5.92 9.06 -3.16
C VAL A 147 -6.20 10.16 -2.14
N ILE A 148 -6.57 9.76 -0.94
CA ILE A 148 -6.94 10.68 0.15
C ILE A 148 -5.75 11.07 1.02
N ARG A 149 -4.72 10.24 1.08
CA ARG A 149 -3.55 10.44 1.94
C ARG A 149 -2.34 9.65 1.43
N VAL A 150 -1.15 10.23 1.62
CA VAL A 150 0.13 9.53 1.49
C VAL A 150 0.81 9.53 2.85
N VAL A 151 1.04 8.36 3.41
CA VAL A 151 1.76 8.16 4.67
C VAL A 151 3.24 7.98 4.36
N THR A 152 4.08 8.73 5.06
CA THR A 152 5.55 8.65 4.92
C THR A 152 6.19 8.53 6.29
N PRO A 153 7.47 8.12 6.39
CA PRO A 153 8.17 8.05 7.69
C PRO A 153 8.12 9.35 8.50
N GLY A 154 8.10 10.51 7.80
CA GLY A 154 8.04 11.82 8.46
C GLY A 154 6.63 12.35 8.75
N THR A 155 5.57 11.68 8.27
CA THR A 155 4.17 12.11 8.44
C THR A 155 3.32 11.11 9.23
N THR A 156 3.95 10.13 9.86
CA THR A 156 3.28 9.15 10.72
C THR A 156 2.93 9.82 12.04
N LEU A 157 1.71 10.35 12.13
CA LEU A 157 1.14 10.97 13.36
C LEU A 157 0.27 9.97 14.14
N ILE A 158 0.50 8.66 13.97
CA ILE A 158 -0.32 7.66 14.64
C ILE A 158 0.26 7.41 16.03
N PRO A 159 -0.49 7.66 17.11
CA PRO A 159 -0.01 7.46 18.48
C PRO A 159 0.49 6.02 18.75
N GLN A 160 -0.03 5.05 18.00
CA GLN A 160 0.35 3.65 18.10
C GLN A 160 1.66 3.30 17.36
N GLY A 161 2.15 4.18 16.48
CA GLY A 161 3.43 4.03 15.78
C GLY A 161 4.57 4.80 16.43
N LEU A 162 4.29 5.60 17.45
CA LEU A 162 5.32 6.26 18.25
C LEU A 162 5.71 5.30 19.37
N ASP A 163 6.93 4.78 19.30
CA ASP A 163 7.53 4.05 20.41
C ASP A 163 7.74 5.04 21.56
N GLU A 164 6.94 4.95 22.62
CA GLU A 164 7.01 5.82 23.80
C GLU A 164 8.39 5.78 24.48
N THR A 165 9.22 4.80 24.13
CA THR A 165 10.58 4.63 24.65
C THR A 165 11.63 5.33 23.80
N LYS A 166 11.26 5.86 22.60
CA LYS A 166 12.16 6.56 21.68
C LYS A 166 11.72 7.98 21.45
N ASN A 167 12.68 8.90 21.45
CA ASN A 167 12.45 10.28 21.09
C ASN A 167 12.13 10.40 19.60
N ASN A 168 11.11 11.18 19.28
CA ASN A 168 10.71 11.51 17.92
C ASN A 168 10.83 13.02 17.70
N TYR A 169 11.87 13.43 16.97
CA TYR A 169 12.15 14.84 16.75
C TYR A 169 11.56 15.34 15.42
N ILE A 170 10.85 16.45 15.49
CA ILE A 170 10.58 17.31 14.34
C ILE A 170 11.54 18.49 14.37
N MET A 171 12.11 18.83 13.23
CA MET A 171 13.03 19.97 13.10
C MET A 171 12.50 20.93 12.04
N SER A 172 12.51 22.22 12.39
CA SER A 172 12.25 23.33 11.47
C SER A 172 13.52 24.13 11.26
N ILE A 173 13.81 24.46 10.01
CA ILE A 173 14.95 25.30 9.63
C ILE A 173 14.40 26.51 8.88
N VAL A 174 14.78 27.69 9.31
CA VAL A 174 14.51 28.96 8.62
C VAL A 174 15.82 29.64 8.25
N CYS A 175 15.90 30.19 7.04
CA CYS A 175 17.03 31.00 6.58
C CYS A 175 16.52 32.41 6.28
N MET A 176 17.10 33.43 6.94
CA MET A 176 16.81 34.83 6.72
C MET A 176 18.12 35.62 6.73
N GLU A 177 18.35 36.39 5.69
CA GLU A 177 19.52 37.30 5.56
C GLU A 177 20.89 36.64 5.85
N GLY A 178 21.05 35.36 5.47
CA GLY A 178 22.30 34.62 5.70
C GLY A 178 22.43 34.00 7.10
N CYS A 179 21.43 34.16 7.96
CA CYS A 179 21.35 33.51 9.26
C CYS A 179 20.39 32.30 9.21
N PHE A 180 20.75 31.24 9.91
CA PHE A 180 19.91 30.03 10.04
C PHE A 180 19.32 29.97 11.45
N GLY A 181 18.00 29.86 11.53
CA GLY A 181 17.30 29.50 12.76
C GLY A 181 16.93 28.02 12.72
N ILE A 182 17.23 27.28 13.76
CA ILE A 182 16.85 25.86 13.90
C ILE A 182 15.99 25.70 15.14
N SER A 183 14.85 25.03 15.00
CA SER A 183 13.97 24.64 16.09
C SER A 183 13.75 23.14 16.04
N THR A 184 13.82 22.49 17.19
CA THR A 184 13.53 21.06 17.33
C THR A 184 12.45 20.88 18.39
N ALA A 185 11.52 19.96 18.15
CA ALA A 185 10.53 19.54 19.12
C ALA A 185 10.50 18.00 19.17
N ASP A 186 10.47 17.46 20.38
CA ASP A 186 10.22 16.03 20.59
C ASP A 186 8.71 15.83 20.70
N ILE A 187 8.10 15.16 19.70
CA ILE A 187 6.66 14.93 19.66
C ILE A 187 6.22 13.76 20.55
N SER A 188 7.16 12.94 21.08
CA SER A 188 6.84 11.85 21.99
C SER A 188 6.58 12.34 23.43
N VAL A 189 7.19 13.46 23.84
CA VAL A 189 7.15 13.96 25.23
C VAL A 189 6.67 15.41 25.39
N SER A 190 6.14 16.03 24.34
CA SER A 190 5.62 17.42 24.36
C SER A 190 6.61 18.50 24.82
N TYR A 191 7.91 18.28 24.71
CA TYR A 191 8.93 19.27 25.01
C TYR A 191 9.43 19.97 23.74
N THR A 192 9.46 21.31 23.76
CA THR A 192 9.97 22.15 22.67
C THR A 192 11.28 22.80 23.13
N HIS A 193 12.38 22.53 22.42
CA HIS A 193 13.64 23.28 22.59
C HIS A 193 13.80 24.31 21.48
N LEU A 194 13.90 25.58 21.85
CA LEU A 194 14.24 26.69 20.98
C LEU A 194 15.71 27.07 21.24
N THR A 195 16.57 26.89 20.27
CA THR A 195 17.91 27.48 20.28
C THR A 195 17.89 28.75 19.45
N LEU A 196 18.08 29.90 20.11
CA LEU A 196 18.31 31.17 19.44
C LEU A 196 19.79 31.21 19.02
N PRO A 197 20.12 31.82 17.85
CA PRO A 197 21.52 32.02 17.46
C PRO A 197 22.17 32.98 18.49
N THR A 198 23.21 32.51 19.13
CA THR A 198 24.08 33.36 19.94
C THR A 198 25.03 34.09 18.98
N ASN A 199 24.86 35.38 18.82
CA ASN A 199 25.87 36.25 18.20
C ASN A 199 27.06 36.30 19.14
N SER A 200 28.21 35.79 18.66
CA SER A 200 29.51 36.02 19.25
C SER A 200 30.20 37.14 18.48
#